data_975f4a3912fca16f1f1c6e175573b7b4
#
_entry.id   975f4a3912fca16f1f1c6e175573b7b4
#
_cell.length_a   1.000
_cell.length_b   1.000
_cell.length_c   1.000
_cell.angle_alpha   90.00
_cell.angle_beta   90.00
_cell.angle_gamma   90.00
#
_symmetry.space_group_name_H-M   'P 1'
#
loop_
_entity.id
_entity.type
_entity.pdbx_description
1 polymer ?
#
loop_
_entity_poly.entity_id
_entity_poly.type
_entity_poly.pdbx_seq_one_letter_code
_entity_poly.pdbx_strand_id
1 'polypeptide(L)'
;MTKLWRKTPAWLTYTVLFILLIGVIAGCLWMTGRSMIWELDGFAQHYPILVQLRHMIAEFLSDPSHGFTHWAWNISLGSDQLTNLSYYVIGDLFNYLIILFPKSHIELGFAFLVYLRMYASGLAFMLYTSTYKFKKISRIIGALAYAFNGYALSTGLHHPFFILPLIFFPLLCYGIDRIMLNKSWIPLAVAVFLTLFANFYFAWILAIGSFVYVVIRMLSRRKATDFYFWRSIAKMAGSVVLGLGMSALVFLPTALFATKSTRINQAFANGMTFFAPEYYLKMPSSILTTGRAMNFWLVIGISGISFLGVVYT
;
A
#
# COMPACT_ATOMS: atom_id res chain seq x y z
N MET A 1 -32.61 -11.00 -9.86
CA MET A 1 -31.86 -10.43 -8.70
C MET A 1 -32.86 -9.92 -7.70
N THR A 2 -32.84 -10.42 -6.48
CA THR A 2 -33.81 -10.13 -5.42
C THR A 2 -33.79 -8.66 -5.01
N LYS A 3 -34.94 -8.10 -4.55
CA LYS A 3 -35.05 -6.70 -4.03
C LYS A 3 -33.99 -6.40 -2.95
N LEU A 4 -33.60 -7.42 -2.18
CA LEU A 4 -32.57 -7.32 -1.12
C LEU A 4 -31.19 -6.95 -1.69
N TRP A 5 -30.76 -7.58 -2.81
CA TRP A 5 -29.48 -7.28 -3.46
C TRP A 5 -29.35 -5.82 -3.91
N ARG A 6 -30.41 -5.23 -4.42
CA ARG A 6 -30.40 -3.83 -4.86
C ARG A 6 -30.22 -2.85 -3.70
N LYS A 7 -30.73 -3.19 -2.51
CA LYS A 7 -30.68 -2.34 -1.29
C LYS A 7 -29.36 -2.48 -0.52
N THR A 8 -28.69 -3.62 -0.60
CA THR A 8 -27.42 -3.85 0.12
C THR A 8 -26.32 -2.96 -0.44
N PRO A 9 -25.56 -2.19 0.36
CA PRO A 9 -24.45 -1.40 -0.14
C PRO A 9 -23.32 -2.30 -0.67
N ALA A 10 -22.59 -1.82 -1.69
CA ALA A 10 -21.53 -2.61 -2.35
C ALA A 10 -20.43 -3.02 -1.38
N TRP A 11 -20.03 -2.11 -0.48
CA TRP A 11 -18.98 -2.38 0.50
C TRP A 11 -19.35 -3.52 1.45
N LEU A 12 -20.61 -3.63 1.87
CA LEU A 12 -21.05 -4.71 2.75
C LEU A 12 -20.98 -6.08 2.05
N THR A 13 -21.38 -6.15 0.79
CA THR A 13 -21.24 -7.39 0.00
C THR A 13 -19.77 -7.75 -0.20
N TYR A 14 -18.93 -6.76 -0.49
CA TYR A 14 -17.48 -6.95 -0.57
C TYR A 14 -16.92 -7.50 0.73
N THR A 15 -17.29 -6.92 1.88
CA THR A 15 -16.84 -7.36 3.21
C THR A 15 -17.16 -8.82 3.47
N VAL A 16 -18.41 -9.23 3.22
CA VAL A 16 -18.83 -10.64 3.42
C VAL A 16 -18.02 -11.57 2.54
N LEU A 17 -17.87 -11.26 1.24
CA LEU A 17 -17.11 -12.10 0.32
C LEU A 17 -15.62 -12.12 0.66
N PHE A 18 -15.05 -10.99 1.08
CA PHE A 18 -13.67 -10.91 1.53
C PHE A 18 -13.43 -11.79 2.75
N ILE A 19 -14.31 -11.73 3.77
CA ILE A 19 -14.20 -12.56 4.98
C ILE A 19 -14.29 -14.06 4.63
N LEU A 20 -15.17 -14.44 3.73
CA LEU A 20 -15.25 -15.83 3.27
C LEU A 20 -13.95 -16.30 2.60
N LEU A 21 -13.38 -15.50 1.70
CA LEU A 21 -12.14 -15.84 0.99
C LEU A 21 -10.93 -15.87 1.94
N ILE A 22 -10.79 -14.88 2.81
CA ILE A 22 -9.73 -14.88 3.83
C ILE A 22 -9.89 -16.03 4.81
N GLY A 23 -11.13 -16.39 5.17
CA GLY A 23 -11.43 -17.53 6.01
C GLY A 23 -10.93 -18.85 5.42
N VAL A 24 -11.02 -19.04 4.10
CA VAL A 24 -10.45 -20.19 3.41
C VAL A 24 -8.91 -20.19 3.54
N ILE A 25 -8.25 -19.05 3.28
CA ILE A 25 -6.79 -18.93 3.38
C ILE A 25 -6.32 -19.19 4.81
N ALA A 26 -6.95 -18.54 5.80
CA ALA A 26 -6.63 -18.72 7.20
C ALA A 26 -6.87 -20.16 7.67
N GLY A 27 -7.95 -20.80 7.21
CA GLY A 27 -8.27 -22.19 7.49
C GLY A 27 -7.22 -23.15 6.91
N CYS A 28 -6.75 -22.91 5.69
CA CYS A 28 -5.67 -23.70 5.08
C CYS A 28 -4.36 -23.58 5.88
N LEU A 29 -3.99 -22.37 6.31
CA LEU A 29 -2.81 -22.15 7.13
C LEU A 29 -2.92 -22.87 8.48
N TRP A 30 -4.08 -22.74 9.13
CA TRP A 30 -4.33 -23.41 10.41
C TRP A 30 -4.28 -24.93 10.30
N MET A 31 -4.92 -25.53 9.28
CA MET A 31 -4.91 -26.98 9.05
C MET A 31 -3.52 -27.52 8.73
N THR A 32 -2.66 -26.70 8.13
CA THR A 32 -1.27 -27.09 7.80
C THR A 32 -0.26 -26.74 8.89
N GLY A 33 -0.69 -26.16 10.01
CA GLY A 33 0.18 -25.71 11.10
C GLY A 33 1.14 -24.59 10.69
N ARG A 34 0.79 -23.81 9.65
CA ARG A 34 1.64 -22.72 9.13
C ARG A 34 1.20 -21.37 9.66
N SER A 35 2.20 -20.54 9.94
CA SER A 35 2.02 -19.13 10.31
C SER A 35 1.93 -18.22 9.08
N MET A 36 1.37 -17.00 9.27
CA MET A 36 1.48 -15.90 8.32
C MET A 36 2.85 -15.21 8.35
N ILE A 37 3.69 -15.55 9.32
CA ILE A 37 5.05 -14.99 9.46
C ILE A 37 5.97 -15.79 8.55
N TRP A 38 6.46 -15.13 7.50
CA TRP A 38 7.41 -15.75 6.58
C TRP A 38 8.73 -16.07 7.28
N GLU A 39 9.29 -17.26 7.01
CA GLU A 39 10.44 -17.83 7.70
C GLU A 39 11.77 -17.06 7.55
N LEU A 40 11.90 -16.19 6.54
CA LEU A 40 13.07 -15.33 6.36
C LEU A 40 12.84 -13.95 7.02
N ASP A 41 12.63 -12.89 6.23
CA ASP A 41 12.48 -11.52 6.74
C ASP A 41 11.25 -11.34 7.65
N GLY A 42 10.22 -12.16 7.47
CA GLY A 42 9.07 -12.16 8.37
C GLY A 42 9.46 -12.44 9.79
N PHE A 43 10.20 -13.53 10.01
CA PHE A 43 10.68 -13.97 11.32
C PHE A 43 11.88 -13.13 11.81
N ALA A 44 12.84 -12.83 10.92
CA ALA A 44 14.06 -12.11 11.29
C ALA A 44 13.85 -10.59 11.50
N GLN A 45 12.86 -9.98 10.84
CA GLN A 45 12.69 -8.53 10.84
C GLN A 45 11.25 -8.11 11.18
N HIS A 46 10.25 -8.49 10.36
CA HIS A 46 8.92 -7.86 10.44
C HIS A 46 8.20 -8.14 11.75
N TYR A 47 8.26 -9.37 12.23
CA TYR A 47 7.62 -9.76 13.49
C TYR A 47 8.31 -9.13 14.71
N PRO A 48 9.64 -9.25 14.90
CA PRO A 48 10.35 -8.58 16.00
C PRO A 48 10.17 -7.07 16.03
N ILE A 49 10.18 -6.42 14.87
CA ILE A 49 9.97 -4.97 14.78
C ILE A 49 8.53 -4.59 15.16
N LEU A 50 7.53 -5.41 14.82
CA LEU A 50 6.15 -5.19 15.26
C LEU A 50 6.00 -5.40 16.78
N VAL A 51 6.69 -6.38 17.36
CA VAL A 51 6.77 -6.58 18.83
C VAL A 51 7.39 -5.35 19.49
N GLN A 52 8.47 -4.80 18.91
CA GLN A 52 9.11 -3.58 19.41
C GLN A 52 8.15 -2.38 19.36
N LEU A 53 7.42 -2.18 18.25
CA LEU A 53 6.42 -1.12 18.16
C LEU A 53 5.35 -1.26 19.24
N ARG A 54 4.85 -2.49 19.47
CA ARG A 54 3.89 -2.73 20.55
C ARG A 54 4.44 -2.34 21.93
N HIS A 55 5.72 -2.64 22.16
CA HIS A 55 6.40 -2.23 23.41
C HIS A 55 6.44 -0.71 23.53
N MET A 56 6.89 -0.01 22.48
CA MET A 56 6.94 1.46 22.44
C MET A 56 5.57 2.09 22.73
N ILE A 57 4.50 1.56 22.12
CA ILE A 57 3.13 2.05 22.37
C ILE A 57 2.75 1.83 23.85
N ALA A 58 3.01 0.65 24.40
CA ALA A 58 2.69 0.33 25.79
C ALA A 58 3.45 1.20 26.78
N GLU A 59 4.75 1.43 26.56
CA GLU A 59 5.59 2.34 27.38
C GLU A 59 5.05 3.77 27.31
N PHE A 60 4.80 4.29 26.11
CA PHE A 60 4.28 5.64 25.95
C PHE A 60 2.91 5.84 26.62
N LEU A 61 2.04 4.83 26.58
CA LEU A 61 0.75 4.89 27.25
C LEU A 61 0.86 4.80 28.79
N SER A 62 1.91 4.15 29.31
CA SER A 62 2.15 4.05 30.75
C SER A 62 2.86 5.30 31.30
N ASP A 63 3.79 5.85 30.55
CA ASP A 63 4.53 7.07 30.90
C ASP A 63 4.89 7.90 29.66
N PRO A 64 4.04 8.86 29.26
CA PRO A 64 4.29 9.72 28.11
C PRO A 64 5.53 10.65 28.25
N SER A 65 6.09 10.82 29.46
CA SER A 65 7.20 11.74 29.69
C SER A 65 8.49 11.34 28.97
N HIS A 66 8.67 10.04 28.70
CA HIS A 66 9.82 9.52 27.96
C HIS A 66 9.72 9.69 26.43
N GLY A 67 8.57 10.19 25.93
CA GLY A 67 8.33 10.31 24.49
C GLY A 67 8.01 8.96 23.82
N PHE A 68 7.52 9.03 22.58
CA PHE A 68 7.15 7.83 21.80
C PHE A 68 8.36 7.14 21.16
N THR A 69 9.37 7.91 20.77
CA THR A 69 10.59 7.42 20.12
C THR A 69 11.83 7.94 20.84
N HIS A 70 12.80 7.08 21.05
CA HIS A 70 14.07 7.41 21.69
C HIS A 70 15.21 6.55 21.13
N TRP A 71 16.41 6.69 21.67
CA TRP A 71 17.54 5.84 21.37
C TRP A 71 17.34 4.45 21.99
N ALA A 72 17.46 3.40 21.19
CA ALA A 72 17.30 2.01 21.64
C ALA A 72 18.60 1.23 21.47
N TRP A 73 19.17 0.75 22.57
CA TRP A 73 20.39 -0.06 22.58
C TRP A 73 20.16 -1.51 22.12
N ASN A 74 18.94 -1.98 22.16
CA ASN A 74 18.53 -3.33 21.70
C ASN A 74 18.31 -3.43 20.19
N ILE A 75 18.42 -2.32 19.44
CA ILE A 75 18.34 -2.32 17.99
C ILE A 75 19.75 -2.23 17.43
N SER A 76 20.26 -3.36 16.90
CA SER A 76 21.63 -3.47 16.39
C SER A 76 22.69 -3.06 17.45
N LEU A 77 23.55 -2.10 17.15
CA LEU A 77 24.57 -1.55 18.06
C LEU A 77 24.10 -0.28 18.78
N GLY A 78 22.83 -0.07 18.86
CA GLY A 78 22.17 1.15 19.31
C GLY A 78 21.73 2.02 18.14
N SER A 79 20.50 2.49 18.20
CA SER A 79 19.89 3.21 17.09
C SER A 79 18.72 4.10 17.51
N ASP A 80 18.51 5.17 16.74
CA ASP A 80 17.29 5.96 16.83
C ASP A 80 16.10 5.19 16.30
N GLN A 81 15.07 5.05 17.12
CA GLN A 81 13.87 4.28 16.78
C GLN A 81 13.09 4.90 15.63
N LEU A 82 12.97 6.24 15.57
CA LEU A 82 12.19 6.90 14.54
C LEU A 82 12.77 6.63 13.15
N THR A 83 14.06 6.85 12.96
CA THR A 83 14.68 6.71 11.62
C THR A 83 14.78 5.25 11.16
N ASN A 84 15.02 4.32 12.09
CA ASN A 84 15.15 2.90 11.74
C ASN A 84 13.82 2.17 11.61
N LEU A 85 12.80 2.53 12.39
CA LEU A 85 11.52 1.82 12.41
C LEU A 85 10.42 2.52 11.58
N SER A 86 10.63 3.78 11.14
CA SER A 86 9.66 4.50 10.33
C SER A 86 9.27 3.75 9.05
N TYR A 87 10.27 3.22 8.37
CA TYR A 87 10.09 2.48 7.11
C TYR A 87 9.27 1.19 7.27
N TYR A 88 9.43 0.49 8.40
CA TYR A 88 8.82 -0.81 8.64
C TYR A 88 7.47 -0.73 9.35
N VAL A 89 7.38 0.07 10.43
CA VAL A 89 6.22 0.00 11.33
C VAL A 89 5.67 1.34 11.78
N ILE A 90 6.49 2.36 12.07
CA ILE A 90 6.01 3.62 12.67
C ILE A 90 5.11 4.39 11.70
N GLY A 91 5.49 4.44 10.42
CA GLY A 91 4.70 5.13 9.40
C GLY A 91 3.43 4.40 8.99
N ASP A 92 3.33 3.10 9.23
CA ASP A 92 2.15 2.31 8.87
C ASP A 92 1.11 2.34 9.99
N LEU A 93 0.07 3.14 9.81
CA LEU A 93 -1.00 3.33 10.80
C LEU A 93 -1.74 2.04 11.18
N PHE A 94 -1.75 1.02 10.33
CA PHE A 94 -2.35 -0.28 10.66
C PHE A 94 -1.63 -0.96 11.81
N ASN A 95 -0.32 -0.78 11.91
CA ASN A 95 0.51 -1.42 12.93
C ASN A 95 0.16 -1.00 14.36
N TYR A 96 -0.40 0.20 14.56
CA TYR A 96 -0.80 0.67 15.88
C TYR A 96 -1.94 -0.16 16.49
N LEU A 97 -2.72 -0.86 15.67
CA LEU A 97 -3.75 -1.78 16.16
C LEU A 97 -3.18 -3.02 16.85
N ILE A 98 -1.87 -3.25 16.77
CA ILE A 98 -1.21 -4.37 17.48
C ILE A 98 -1.38 -4.28 19.01
N ILE A 99 -1.58 -3.08 19.54
CA ILE A 99 -1.81 -2.88 20.98
C ILE A 99 -3.08 -3.59 21.48
N LEU A 100 -4.05 -3.83 20.59
CA LEU A 100 -5.30 -4.54 20.92
C LEU A 100 -5.07 -6.03 21.19
N PHE A 101 -3.91 -6.57 20.81
CA PHE A 101 -3.58 -7.97 21.00
C PHE A 101 -2.68 -8.15 22.24
N PRO A 102 -2.98 -9.10 23.14
CA PRO A 102 -2.12 -9.42 24.28
C PRO A 102 -0.77 -9.95 23.81
N LYS A 103 0.27 -9.83 24.65
CA LYS A 103 1.64 -10.27 24.33
C LYS A 103 1.74 -11.74 23.86
N SER A 104 0.87 -12.61 24.39
CA SER A 104 0.81 -14.05 24.03
C SER A 104 0.20 -14.32 22.64
N HIS A 105 -0.43 -13.31 22.00
CA HIS A 105 -1.19 -13.46 20.74
C HIS A 105 -0.77 -12.46 19.66
N ILE A 106 0.47 -11.95 19.71
CA ILE A 106 1.00 -11.00 18.71
C ILE A 106 1.03 -11.62 17.31
N GLU A 107 1.21 -12.91 17.20
CA GLU A 107 1.17 -13.64 15.92
C GLU A 107 -0.21 -13.53 15.25
N LEU A 108 -1.29 -13.69 16.03
CA LEU A 108 -2.65 -13.46 15.51
C LEU A 108 -2.87 -12.01 15.12
N GLY A 109 -2.30 -11.07 15.90
CA GLY A 109 -2.29 -9.65 15.55
C GLY A 109 -1.57 -9.39 14.23
N PHE A 110 -0.42 -10.01 14.01
CA PHE A 110 0.33 -9.90 12.75
C PHE A 110 -0.52 -10.37 11.55
N ALA A 111 -1.12 -11.56 11.63
CA ALA A 111 -1.99 -12.09 10.60
C ALA A 111 -3.22 -11.17 10.36
N PHE A 112 -3.86 -10.70 11.42
CA PHE A 112 -4.97 -9.76 11.34
C PHE A 112 -4.58 -8.48 10.58
N LEU A 113 -3.42 -7.89 10.89
CA LEU A 113 -2.93 -6.67 10.24
C LEU A 113 -2.64 -6.88 8.75
N VAL A 114 -2.15 -8.05 8.35
CA VAL A 114 -1.97 -8.41 6.93
C VAL A 114 -3.33 -8.45 6.23
N TYR A 115 -4.29 -9.18 6.78
CA TYR A 115 -5.64 -9.29 6.22
C TYR A 115 -6.36 -7.94 6.16
N LEU A 116 -6.17 -7.10 7.18
CA LEU A 116 -6.77 -5.76 7.23
C LEU A 116 -6.24 -4.85 6.11
N ARG A 117 -4.92 -4.93 5.79
CA ARG A 117 -4.35 -4.19 4.64
C ARG A 117 -4.91 -4.70 3.31
N MET A 118 -5.01 -6.00 3.14
CA MET A 118 -5.65 -6.58 1.95
C MET A 118 -7.10 -6.12 1.80
N TYR A 119 -7.86 -6.13 2.90
CA TYR A 119 -9.24 -5.64 2.93
C TYR A 119 -9.31 -4.16 2.54
N ALA A 120 -8.44 -3.33 3.14
CA ALA A 120 -8.37 -1.89 2.85
C ALA A 120 -7.99 -1.61 1.39
N SER A 121 -7.15 -2.43 0.76
CA SER A 121 -6.77 -2.26 -0.65
C SER A 121 -7.98 -2.40 -1.58
N GLY A 122 -8.84 -3.39 -1.35
CA GLY A 122 -10.07 -3.53 -2.13
C GLY A 122 -11.08 -2.41 -1.86
N LEU A 123 -11.20 -1.93 -0.61
CA LEU A 123 -12.03 -0.75 -0.31
C LEU A 123 -11.50 0.51 -1.01
N ALA A 124 -10.19 0.73 -1.03
CA ALA A 124 -9.57 1.85 -1.73
C ALA A 124 -9.85 1.77 -3.23
N PHE A 125 -9.76 0.58 -3.83
CA PHE A 125 -10.13 0.34 -5.22
C PHE A 125 -11.63 0.60 -5.48
N MET A 126 -12.52 0.17 -4.58
CA MET A 126 -13.95 0.47 -4.67
C MET A 126 -14.24 1.96 -4.57
N LEU A 127 -13.51 2.69 -3.74
CA LEU A 127 -13.64 4.15 -3.62
C LEU A 127 -13.17 4.83 -4.92
N TYR A 128 -12.03 4.44 -5.47
CA TYR A 128 -11.54 4.92 -6.75
C TYR A 128 -12.54 4.67 -7.87
N THR A 129 -13.04 3.44 -8.00
CA THR A 129 -14.00 3.08 -9.05
C THR A 129 -15.38 3.71 -8.86
N SER A 130 -15.66 4.35 -7.72
CA SER A 130 -16.89 5.12 -7.50
C SER A 130 -16.97 6.40 -8.33
N THR A 131 -15.85 6.88 -8.86
CA THR A 131 -15.81 8.02 -9.77
C THR A 131 -16.32 7.66 -11.18
N TYR A 132 -16.47 6.39 -11.47
CA TYR A 132 -16.92 5.84 -12.75
C TYR A 132 -18.32 5.24 -12.64
N LYS A 133 -19.02 5.13 -13.78
CA LYS A 133 -20.37 4.58 -13.87
C LYS A 133 -20.39 3.03 -13.97
N PHE A 134 -19.57 2.36 -13.15
CA PHE A 134 -19.57 0.90 -13.13
C PHE A 134 -20.76 0.33 -12.38
N LYS A 135 -21.25 -0.84 -12.83
CA LYS A 135 -22.28 -1.59 -12.11
C LYS A 135 -21.75 -2.07 -10.75
N LYS A 136 -22.64 -2.17 -9.76
CA LYS A 136 -22.30 -2.63 -8.41
C LYS A 136 -21.49 -3.93 -8.41
N ILE A 137 -21.91 -4.93 -9.21
CA ILE A 137 -21.25 -6.23 -9.28
C ILE A 137 -19.82 -6.12 -9.82
N SER A 138 -19.61 -5.32 -10.87
CA SER A 138 -18.26 -5.11 -11.45
C SER A 138 -17.32 -4.45 -10.45
N ARG A 139 -17.80 -3.52 -9.63
CA ARG A 139 -17.01 -2.89 -8.58
C ARG A 139 -16.61 -3.87 -7.48
N ILE A 140 -17.53 -4.77 -7.09
CA ILE A 140 -17.25 -5.80 -6.06
C ILE A 140 -16.24 -6.81 -6.59
N ILE A 141 -16.46 -7.36 -7.79
CA ILE A 141 -15.54 -8.34 -8.40
C ILE A 141 -14.17 -7.71 -8.61
N GLY A 142 -14.12 -6.47 -9.14
CA GLY A 142 -12.86 -5.76 -9.33
C GLY A 142 -12.11 -5.52 -8.02
N ALA A 143 -12.81 -5.18 -6.94
CA ALA A 143 -12.21 -4.99 -5.62
C ALA A 143 -11.64 -6.30 -5.04
N LEU A 144 -12.37 -7.42 -5.20
CA LEU A 144 -11.86 -8.73 -4.78
C LEU A 144 -10.65 -9.15 -5.62
N ALA A 145 -10.73 -9.03 -6.95
CA ALA A 145 -9.60 -9.34 -7.83
C ALA A 145 -8.37 -8.45 -7.52
N TYR A 146 -8.60 -7.20 -7.14
CA TYR A 146 -7.54 -6.27 -6.73
C TYR A 146 -6.94 -6.62 -5.38
N ALA A 147 -7.75 -6.98 -4.38
CA ALA A 147 -7.28 -7.34 -3.05
C ALA A 147 -6.54 -8.71 -3.03
N PHE A 148 -6.96 -9.65 -3.89
CA PHE A 148 -6.39 -11.00 -3.99
C PHE A 148 -5.54 -11.19 -5.26
N ASN A 149 -4.89 -10.12 -5.74
CA ASN A 149 -3.98 -10.24 -6.88
C ASN A 149 -2.69 -11.01 -6.51
N GLY A 150 -1.96 -11.48 -7.52
CA GLY A 150 -0.75 -12.27 -7.32
C GLY A 150 0.34 -11.54 -6.51
N TYR A 151 0.46 -10.23 -6.65
CA TYR A 151 1.41 -9.44 -5.87
C TYR A 151 1.03 -9.40 -4.38
N ALA A 152 -0.25 -9.20 -4.04
CA ALA A 152 -0.71 -9.21 -2.66
C ALA A 152 -0.52 -10.58 -2.01
N LEU A 153 -0.86 -11.68 -2.73
CA LEU A 153 -0.77 -13.04 -2.24
C LEU A 153 0.66 -13.62 -2.22
N SER A 154 1.60 -13.02 -2.93
CA SER A 154 3.01 -13.42 -2.91
C SER A 154 3.83 -12.42 -2.10
N THR A 155 4.22 -11.30 -2.72
CA THR A 155 5.11 -10.31 -2.12
C THR A 155 4.51 -9.65 -0.88
N GLY A 156 3.20 -9.37 -0.89
CA GLY A 156 2.50 -8.74 0.23
C GLY A 156 2.40 -9.64 1.46
N LEU A 157 2.32 -10.97 1.30
CA LEU A 157 2.34 -11.89 2.45
C LEU A 157 3.75 -12.05 3.02
N HIS A 158 4.79 -11.98 2.20
CA HIS A 158 6.18 -12.03 2.67
C HIS A 158 6.58 -10.72 3.38
N HIS A 159 6.15 -9.57 2.84
CA HIS A 159 6.49 -8.23 3.35
C HIS A 159 5.18 -7.42 3.53
N PRO A 160 4.55 -7.43 4.70
CA PRO A 160 3.21 -6.86 4.93
C PRO A 160 3.06 -5.39 4.50
N PHE A 161 4.10 -4.57 4.67
CA PHE A 161 4.08 -3.17 4.26
C PHE A 161 4.09 -2.97 2.72
N PHE A 162 4.41 -4.01 1.94
CA PHE A 162 4.29 -3.99 0.47
C PHE A 162 2.84 -3.98 -0.02
N ILE A 163 1.87 -4.24 0.86
CA ILE A 163 0.44 -4.08 0.54
C ILE A 163 0.02 -2.59 0.54
N LEU A 164 0.74 -1.72 1.25
CA LEU A 164 0.40 -0.30 1.36
C LEU A 164 0.26 0.43 0.01
N PRO A 165 1.15 0.21 -0.99
CA PRO A 165 0.96 0.78 -2.33
C PRO A 165 -0.37 0.43 -2.97
N LEU A 166 -0.90 -0.78 -2.74
CA LEU A 166 -2.20 -1.20 -3.24
C LEU A 166 -3.36 -0.43 -2.58
N ILE A 167 -3.16 0.14 -1.40
CA ILE A 167 -4.12 1.02 -0.74
C ILE A 167 -3.97 2.45 -1.27
N PHE A 168 -2.74 2.97 -1.28
CA PHE A 168 -2.50 4.38 -1.54
C PHE A 168 -2.64 4.76 -3.00
N PHE A 169 -2.25 3.90 -3.94
CA PHE A 169 -2.36 4.23 -5.36
C PHE A 169 -3.82 4.49 -5.81
N PRO A 170 -4.80 3.63 -5.51
CA PRO A 170 -6.19 3.96 -5.79
C PRO A 170 -6.69 5.22 -5.09
N LEU A 171 -6.23 5.51 -3.86
CA LEU A 171 -6.60 6.74 -3.16
C LEU A 171 -6.02 7.99 -3.83
N LEU A 172 -4.78 7.93 -4.31
CA LEU A 172 -4.15 8.98 -5.10
C LEU A 172 -4.93 9.22 -6.41
N CYS A 173 -5.22 8.15 -7.16
CA CYS A 173 -6.04 8.21 -8.37
C CYS A 173 -7.43 8.77 -8.11
N TYR A 174 -8.09 8.37 -7.03
CA TYR A 174 -9.36 8.93 -6.60
C TYR A 174 -9.27 10.44 -6.34
N GLY A 175 -8.25 10.88 -5.60
CA GLY A 175 -8.03 12.29 -5.29
C GLY A 175 -7.77 13.12 -6.57
N ILE A 176 -6.98 12.61 -7.51
CA ILE A 176 -6.72 13.20 -8.82
C ILE A 176 -8.04 13.35 -9.61
N ASP A 177 -8.83 12.27 -9.70
CA ASP A 177 -10.12 12.29 -10.40
C ASP A 177 -11.10 13.29 -9.78
N ARG A 178 -11.11 13.43 -8.46
CA ARG A 178 -11.93 14.42 -7.76
C ARG A 178 -11.58 15.85 -8.21
N ILE A 179 -10.29 16.16 -8.33
CA ILE A 179 -9.82 17.45 -8.82
C ILE A 179 -10.21 17.65 -10.29
N MET A 180 -10.00 16.65 -11.15
CA MET A 180 -10.36 16.68 -12.57
C MET A 180 -11.87 16.87 -12.80
N LEU A 181 -12.70 16.45 -11.84
CA LEU A 181 -14.16 16.64 -11.83
C LEU A 181 -14.59 17.91 -11.10
N ASN A 182 -13.69 18.88 -10.88
CA ASN A 182 -13.92 20.14 -10.15
C ASN A 182 -14.42 19.98 -8.70
N LYS A 183 -14.18 18.81 -8.09
CA LYS A 183 -14.55 18.53 -6.70
C LYS A 183 -13.41 18.92 -5.73
N SER A 184 -13.58 18.59 -4.46
CA SER A 184 -12.60 18.86 -3.41
C SER A 184 -11.24 18.23 -3.71
N TRP A 185 -10.16 18.94 -3.38
CA TRP A 185 -8.77 18.51 -3.49
C TRP A 185 -8.23 17.84 -2.20
N ILE A 186 -8.99 17.94 -1.09
CA ILE A 186 -8.61 17.36 0.21
C ILE A 186 -8.32 15.86 0.13
N PRO A 187 -9.10 15.03 -0.59
CA PRO A 187 -8.79 13.60 -0.69
C PRO A 187 -7.39 13.31 -1.27
N LEU A 188 -6.92 14.14 -2.22
CA LEU A 188 -5.56 14.00 -2.73
C LEU A 188 -4.52 14.38 -1.67
N ALA A 189 -4.73 15.47 -0.94
CA ALA A 189 -3.82 15.89 0.13
C ALA A 189 -3.69 14.83 1.23
N VAL A 190 -4.81 14.22 1.64
CA VAL A 190 -4.83 13.11 2.60
C VAL A 190 -4.11 11.87 2.05
N ALA A 191 -4.35 11.52 0.77
CA ALA A 191 -3.66 10.38 0.15
C ALA A 191 -2.15 10.60 0.05
N VAL A 192 -1.70 11.81 -0.31
CA VAL A 192 -0.27 12.20 -0.33
C VAL A 192 0.33 12.12 1.07
N PHE A 193 -0.36 12.67 2.08
CA PHE A 193 0.07 12.58 3.48
C PHE A 193 0.26 11.12 3.90
N LEU A 194 -0.75 10.28 3.73
CA LEU A 194 -0.69 8.88 4.15
C LEU A 194 0.43 8.11 3.43
N THR A 195 0.64 8.40 2.15
CA THR A 195 1.69 7.75 1.35
C THR A 195 3.09 8.10 1.84
N LEU A 196 3.36 9.39 2.05
CA LEU A 196 4.66 9.89 2.50
C LEU A 196 4.95 9.53 3.96
N PHE A 197 3.92 9.59 4.81
CA PHE A 197 4.02 9.22 6.22
C PHE A 197 4.33 7.73 6.38
N ALA A 198 3.67 6.89 5.59
CA ALA A 198 3.79 5.45 5.71
C ALA A 198 5.16 4.92 5.25
N ASN A 199 5.63 5.35 4.07
CA ASN A 199 6.84 4.78 3.50
C ASN A 199 7.39 5.63 2.35
N PHE A 200 8.54 6.28 2.55
CA PHE A 200 9.15 7.17 1.56
C PHE A 200 9.55 6.45 0.27
N TYR A 201 9.97 5.18 0.33
CA TYR A 201 10.36 4.40 -0.83
C TYR A 201 9.16 4.13 -1.76
N PHE A 202 8.04 3.69 -1.19
CA PHE A 202 6.82 3.53 -1.99
C PHE A 202 6.22 4.86 -2.43
N ALA A 203 6.36 5.92 -1.64
CA ALA A 203 5.93 7.25 -2.04
C ALA A 203 6.59 7.70 -3.33
N TRP A 204 7.90 7.43 -3.51
CA TRP A 204 8.62 7.71 -4.75
C TRP A 204 8.03 6.96 -5.95
N ILE A 205 7.83 5.65 -5.82
CA ILE A 205 7.25 4.81 -6.88
C ILE A 205 5.83 5.26 -7.23
N LEU A 206 5.02 5.54 -6.22
CA LEU A 206 3.64 5.99 -6.39
C LEU A 206 3.55 7.41 -6.98
N ALA A 207 4.53 8.27 -6.71
CA ALA A 207 4.61 9.60 -7.33
C ALA A 207 4.79 9.48 -8.86
N ILE A 208 5.68 8.58 -9.32
CA ILE A 208 5.86 8.31 -10.76
C ILE A 208 4.56 7.78 -11.38
N GLY A 209 3.94 6.75 -10.76
CA GLY A 209 2.67 6.20 -11.23
C GLY A 209 1.54 7.24 -11.26
N SER A 210 1.46 8.08 -10.22
CA SER A 210 0.47 9.15 -10.14
C SER A 210 0.71 10.23 -11.20
N PHE A 211 1.96 10.57 -11.49
CA PHE A 211 2.30 11.51 -12.57
C PHE A 211 1.81 10.99 -13.93
N VAL A 212 2.12 9.73 -14.26
CA VAL A 212 1.63 9.09 -15.49
C VAL A 212 0.11 9.11 -15.53
N TYR A 213 -0.55 8.77 -14.41
CA TYR A 213 -2.01 8.82 -14.31
C TYR A 213 -2.56 10.23 -14.56
N VAL A 214 -1.96 11.27 -13.97
CA VAL A 214 -2.35 12.68 -14.20
C VAL A 214 -2.27 13.02 -15.68
N VAL A 215 -1.16 12.68 -16.36
CA VAL A 215 -0.99 12.95 -17.80
C VAL A 215 -2.09 12.29 -18.61
N ILE A 216 -2.35 11.00 -18.40
CA ILE A 216 -3.41 10.25 -19.10
C ILE A 216 -4.77 10.92 -18.85
N ARG A 217 -5.09 11.29 -17.62
CA ARG A 217 -6.37 11.94 -17.27
C ARG A 217 -6.51 13.32 -17.86
N MET A 218 -5.45 14.12 -17.89
CA MET A 218 -5.45 15.44 -18.55
C MET A 218 -5.70 15.31 -20.05
N LEU A 219 -5.01 14.39 -20.72
CA LEU A 219 -5.21 14.15 -22.15
C LEU A 219 -6.64 13.65 -22.44
N SER A 220 -7.17 12.77 -21.64
CA SER A 220 -8.54 12.25 -21.75
C SER A 220 -9.60 13.34 -21.56
N ARG A 221 -9.36 14.34 -20.73
CA ARG A 221 -10.33 15.41 -20.42
C ARG A 221 -10.07 16.71 -21.15
N ARG A 222 -9.03 16.83 -21.99
CA ARG A 222 -8.62 18.09 -22.64
C ARG A 222 -9.73 18.79 -23.44
N LYS A 223 -10.70 18.00 -23.96
CA LYS A 223 -11.83 18.53 -24.74
C LYS A 223 -13.11 18.73 -23.92
N ALA A 224 -13.10 18.40 -22.62
CA ALA A 224 -14.28 18.56 -21.78
C ALA A 224 -14.48 20.04 -21.43
N THR A 225 -15.70 20.54 -21.57
CA THR A 225 -16.07 21.96 -21.35
C THR A 225 -15.92 22.37 -19.87
N ASP A 226 -15.97 21.42 -18.96
CA ASP A 226 -15.83 21.60 -17.50
C ASP A 226 -14.39 21.41 -16.99
N PHE A 227 -13.41 21.23 -17.88
CA PHE A 227 -12.01 20.99 -17.49
C PHE A 227 -11.20 22.29 -17.48
N TYR A 228 -10.70 22.66 -16.30
CA TYR A 228 -9.88 23.84 -16.07
C TYR A 228 -8.43 23.45 -15.75
N PHE A 229 -7.57 23.44 -16.75
CA PHE A 229 -6.18 22.94 -16.66
C PHE A 229 -5.39 23.58 -15.52
N TRP A 230 -5.22 24.90 -15.53
CA TRP A 230 -4.41 25.59 -14.52
C TRP A 230 -4.97 25.48 -13.11
N ARG A 231 -6.30 25.50 -12.98
CA ARG A 231 -6.96 25.29 -11.69
C ARG A 231 -6.71 23.87 -11.14
N SER A 232 -6.70 22.88 -12.01
CA SER A 232 -6.41 21.49 -11.62
C SER A 232 -4.96 21.33 -11.17
N ILE A 233 -4.00 21.91 -11.90
CA ILE A 233 -2.59 21.94 -11.53
C ILE A 233 -2.39 22.61 -10.17
N ALA A 234 -2.97 23.80 -9.95
CA ALA A 234 -2.86 24.51 -8.68
C ALA A 234 -3.42 23.71 -7.49
N LYS A 235 -4.57 23.04 -7.67
CA LYS A 235 -5.16 22.18 -6.65
C LYS A 235 -4.29 20.94 -6.36
N MET A 236 -3.69 20.33 -7.38
CA MET A 236 -2.76 19.18 -7.21
C MET A 236 -1.50 19.62 -6.49
N ALA A 237 -0.89 20.73 -6.89
CA ALA A 237 0.27 21.30 -6.24
C ALA A 237 0.00 21.62 -4.75
N GLY A 238 -1.13 22.30 -4.47
CA GLY A 238 -1.57 22.57 -3.11
C GLY A 238 -1.78 21.29 -2.27
N SER A 239 -2.33 20.22 -2.91
CA SER A 239 -2.49 18.92 -2.24
C SER A 239 -1.15 18.28 -1.88
N VAL A 240 -0.17 18.36 -2.79
CA VAL A 240 1.18 17.84 -2.55
C VAL A 240 1.88 18.61 -1.44
N VAL A 241 1.85 19.95 -1.49
CA VAL A 241 2.46 20.82 -0.47
C VAL A 241 1.85 20.56 0.91
N LEU A 242 0.51 20.48 1.00
CA LEU A 242 -0.16 20.19 2.26
C LEU A 242 0.18 18.78 2.76
N GLY A 243 0.14 17.76 1.90
CA GLY A 243 0.47 16.39 2.26
C GLY A 243 1.92 16.22 2.73
N LEU A 244 2.87 16.89 2.06
CA LEU A 244 4.28 16.97 2.48
C LEU A 244 4.42 17.63 3.86
N GLY A 245 3.76 18.79 4.07
CA GLY A 245 3.80 19.48 5.35
C GLY A 245 3.26 18.63 6.50
N MET A 246 2.14 17.94 6.29
CA MET A 246 1.54 17.05 7.30
C MET A 246 2.42 15.82 7.60
N SER A 247 3.15 15.29 6.61
CA SER A 247 4.02 14.11 6.80
C SER A 247 5.42 14.47 7.32
N ALA A 248 5.78 15.75 7.37
CA ALA A 248 7.15 16.22 7.63
C ALA A 248 7.75 15.67 8.93
N LEU A 249 6.93 15.45 9.95
CA LEU A 249 7.38 14.93 11.26
C LEU A 249 8.11 13.58 11.15
N VAL A 250 7.62 12.68 10.27
CA VAL A 250 8.22 11.36 10.06
C VAL A 250 9.05 11.34 8.78
N PHE A 251 8.54 11.97 7.72
CA PHE A 251 9.18 11.95 6.42
C PHE A 251 10.53 12.68 6.41
N LEU A 252 10.63 13.87 7.01
CA LEU A 252 11.84 14.69 6.92
C LEU A 252 13.05 14.06 7.64
N PRO A 253 12.96 13.59 8.90
CA PRO A 253 14.07 12.89 9.55
C PRO A 253 14.51 11.64 8.77
N THR A 254 13.54 10.86 8.27
CA THR A 254 13.82 9.63 7.51
C THR A 254 14.48 9.93 6.17
N ALA A 255 14.03 10.95 5.44
CA ALA A 255 14.63 11.37 4.18
C ALA A 255 16.07 11.90 4.38
N LEU A 256 16.30 12.71 5.41
CA LEU A 256 17.64 13.20 5.75
C LEU A 256 18.59 12.06 6.15
N PHE A 257 18.10 11.07 6.89
CA PHE A 257 18.88 9.87 7.20
C PHE A 257 19.21 9.06 5.95
N ALA A 258 18.25 8.89 5.05
CA ALA A 258 18.44 8.16 3.80
C ALA A 258 19.55 8.78 2.93
N THR A 259 19.67 10.12 2.89
CA THR A 259 20.74 10.80 2.10
C THR A 259 22.16 10.50 2.61
N LYS A 260 22.29 10.11 3.87
CA LYS A 260 23.57 9.71 4.48
C LYS A 260 23.89 8.23 4.30
N SER A 261 22.97 7.45 3.74
CA SER A 261 23.14 6.01 3.50
C SER A 261 24.14 5.76 2.38
N THR A 262 25.09 4.86 2.61
CA THR A 262 26.06 4.42 1.59
C THR A 262 25.39 3.78 0.37
N ARG A 263 24.16 3.25 0.51
CA ARG A 263 23.41 2.63 -0.59
C ARG A 263 22.97 3.64 -1.65
N ILE A 264 22.75 4.90 -1.30
CA ILE A 264 22.33 5.95 -2.26
C ILE A 264 23.54 6.45 -3.08
N ASN A 265 24.74 6.36 -2.53
CA ASN A 265 25.96 6.85 -3.15
C ASN A 265 26.66 5.79 -4.04
N GLN A 266 26.06 4.62 -4.23
CA GLN A 266 26.63 3.61 -5.14
C GLN A 266 26.30 3.95 -6.59
N ALA A 267 27.31 3.90 -7.46
CA ALA A 267 27.12 4.03 -8.90
C ALA A 267 26.23 2.87 -9.42
N PHE A 268 25.33 3.18 -10.35
CA PHE A 268 24.53 2.16 -11.01
C PHE A 268 25.43 1.24 -11.85
N ALA A 269 25.40 -0.05 -11.57
CA ALA A 269 26.22 -1.05 -12.26
C ALA A 269 25.93 -1.13 -13.78
N ASN A 270 24.72 -0.74 -14.21
CA ASN A 270 24.25 -0.78 -15.59
C ASN A 270 24.06 0.62 -16.21
N GLY A 271 24.78 1.64 -15.77
CA GLY A 271 24.65 3.01 -16.27
C GLY A 271 23.27 3.61 -15.94
N MET A 272 22.53 4.09 -16.96
CA MET A 272 21.20 4.69 -16.78
C MET A 272 20.08 3.66 -16.61
N THR A 273 20.35 2.37 -16.78
CA THR A 273 19.37 1.29 -16.56
C THR A 273 19.58 0.64 -15.21
N PHE A 274 18.49 0.44 -14.45
CA PHE A 274 18.56 -0.19 -13.12
C PHE A 274 18.91 -1.69 -13.20
N PHE A 275 18.54 -2.34 -14.32
CA PHE A 275 18.72 -3.77 -14.53
C PHE A 275 19.31 -4.06 -15.90
N ALA A 276 19.84 -5.27 -16.09
CA ALA A 276 20.32 -5.72 -17.38
C ALA A 276 19.19 -5.77 -18.43
N PRO A 277 19.47 -5.58 -19.74
CA PRO A 277 18.46 -5.57 -20.80
C PRO A 277 17.55 -6.81 -20.81
N GLU A 278 18.07 -7.99 -20.48
CA GLU A 278 17.34 -9.25 -20.42
C GLU A 278 16.20 -9.21 -19.40
N TYR A 279 16.35 -8.43 -18.34
CA TYR A 279 15.33 -8.23 -17.33
C TYR A 279 14.07 -7.57 -17.93
N TYR A 280 14.26 -6.52 -18.72
CA TYR A 280 13.16 -5.80 -19.37
C TYR A 280 12.50 -6.64 -20.47
N LEU A 281 13.29 -7.42 -21.22
CA LEU A 281 12.77 -8.34 -22.24
C LEU A 281 11.90 -9.47 -21.63
N LYS A 282 12.20 -9.91 -20.42
CA LYS A 282 11.43 -10.93 -19.70
C LYS A 282 10.21 -10.37 -18.97
N MET A 283 10.10 -9.05 -18.81
CA MET A 283 9.02 -8.39 -18.09
C MET A 283 7.61 -8.75 -18.60
N PRO A 284 7.35 -8.80 -19.92
CA PRO A 284 6.03 -9.21 -20.43
C PRO A 284 5.62 -10.63 -20.04
N SER A 285 6.57 -11.57 -19.94
CA SER A 285 6.26 -12.94 -19.53
C SER A 285 5.82 -13.05 -18.06
N SER A 286 6.25 -12.09 -17.20
CA SER A 286 5.86 -12.06 -15.78
C SER A 286 4.38 -11.74 -15.55
N ILE A 287 3.69 -11.21 -16.56
CA ILE A 287 2.24 -10.95 -16.52
C ILE A 287 1.46 -12.28 -16.48
N LEU A 288 1.97 -13.33 -17.12
CA LEU A 288 1.30 -14.61 -17.31
C LEU A 288 1.90 -15.76 -16.50
N THR A 289 3.09 -15.62 -15.94
CA THR A 289 3.80 -16.69 -15.23
C THR A 289 3.70 -16.57 -13.72
N THR A 290 3.71 -17.71 -13.03
CA THR A 290 3.84 -17.76 -11.58
C THR A 290 5.27 -17.43 -11.15
N GLY A 291 5.44 -16.84 -9.97
CA GLY A 291 6.73 -16.32 -9.48
C GLY A 291 7.89 -17.32 -9.37
N ARG A 292 7.67 -18.63 -9.62
CA ARG A 292 8.75 -19.63 -9.70
C ARG A 292 9.55 -19.58 -11.00
N ALA A 293 8.98 -19.03 -12.08
CA ALA A 293 9.63 -19.00 -13.39
C ALA A 293 10.55 -17.79 -13.60
N MET A 294 10.51 -16.80 -12.70
CA MET A 294 11.24 -15.55 -12.82
C MET A 294 11.76 -15.06 -11.47
N ASN A 295 12.75 -14.16 -11.49
CA ASN A 295 13.30 -13.54 -10.30
C ASN A 295 12.19 -12.97 -9.40
N PHE A 296 12.30 -13.19 -8.10
CA PHE A 296 11.44 -12.86 -6.98
C PHE A 296 10.70 -11.49 -7.04
N TRP A 297 11.26 -10.50 -7.73
CA TRP A 297 10.76 -9.12 -7.78
C TRP A 297 9.76 -8.83 -8.91
N LEU A 298 9.49 -9.79 -9.79
CA LEU A 298 8.70 -9.58 -11.02
C LEU A 298 7.32 -10.26 -11.02
N VAL A 299 6.70 -10.46 -9.87
CA VAL A 299 5.34 -11.01 -9.81
C VAL A 299 4.32 -9.90 -10.06
N ILE A 300 3.98 -9.63 -11.31
CA ILE A 300 2.96 -8.64 -11.67
C ILE A 300 1.54 -9.20 -11.46
N GLY A 301 1.32 -10.49 -11.69
CA GLY A 301 0.13 -11.25 -11.32
C GLY A 301 -1.21 -10.59 -11.69
N ILE A 302 -1.42 -10.31 -12.98
CA ILE A 302 -2.75 -9.93 -13.46
C ILE A 302 -3.60 -11.20 -13.53
N SER A 303 -4.80 -11.18 -12.93
CA SER A 303 -5.72 -12.31 -13.09
C SER A 303 -6.06 -12.50 -14.58
N GLY A 304 -6.15 -13.75 -15.05
CA GLY A 304 -6.48 -14.05 -16.46
C GLY A 304 -7.76 -13.36 -16.93
N ILE A 305 -8.75 -13.20 -16.05
CA ILE A 305 -9.99 -12.46 -16.32
C ILE A 305 -9.71 -10.96 -16.57
N SER A 306 -8.82 -10.35 -15.79
CA SER A 306 -8.43 -8.94 -15.98
C SER A 306 -7.65 -8.77 -17.29
N PHE A 307 -6.79 -9.72 -17.63
CA PHE A 307 -6.05 -9.71 -18.90
C PHE A 307 -6.99 -9.83 -20.09
N LEU A 308 -7.94 -10.77 -20.08
CA LEU A 308 -8.96 -10.88 -21.12
C LEU A 308 -9.80 -9.61 -21.25
N GLY A 309 -10.13 -8.94 -20.13
CA GLY A 309 -10.83 -7.67 -20.16
C GLY A 309 -10.03 -6.55 -20.85
N VAL A 310 -8.71 -6.49 -20.69
CA VAL A 310 -7.83 -5.51 -21.36
C VAL A 310 -7.69 -5.80 -22.85
N VAL A 311 -7.65 -7.08 -23.26
CA VAL A 311 -7.53 -7.47 -24.68
C VAL A 311 -8.82 -7.24 -25.44
N TYR A 312 -9.98 -7.28 -24.76
CA TYR A 312 -11.30 -7.15 -25.39
C TYR A 312 -11.81 -5.70 -25.49
N THR A 313 -11.16 -4.74 -24.85
CA THR A 313 -11.50 -3.29 -24.90
C THR A 313 -10.63 -2.54 -25.88
#